data_c81c8e5c8714922058938b93e2d49eb8
#
_entry.id   c81c8e5c8714922058938b93e2d49eb8
#
_cell.length_a   1.000
_cell.length_b   1.000
_cell.length_c   1.000
_cell.angle_alpha   90.00
_cell.angle_beta   90.00
_cell.angle_gamma   90.00
#
_symmetry.space_group_name_H-M   'P 1'
#
loop_
_entity.id
_entity.type
_entity.pdbx_description
1 polymer ?
#
loop_
_entity_poly.entity_id
_entity_poly.type
_entity_poly.pdbx_seq_one_letter_code
_entity_poly.pdbx_strand_id
1 'polypeptide(L)'
;MNEQLTFAEAGQLLHDTTFIVVDLETTGGSALNDSITEIGAVKIRAGEVLGEFSTLINPGSPIPPFITVLTGITDAMVIEAPRIAEVFPAFLEFCNPDSKPTLVAHNAPFDIGFLKQVAQKLNYVWPNFSVLDTARLARTIISKDEVANHKLGTLAAYFGATTTPNHRALDDARATVDVLHGLFERLGNQIGRAHV
;
A
#
# COMPACT_ATOMS: atom_id res chain seq x y z
N MET A 1 -16.24 -10.06 28.44
CA MET A 1 -17.41 -9.82 27.59
C MET A 1 -16.89 -9.16 26.32
N ASN A 2 -16.97 -9.83 25.17
CA ASN A 2 -16.69 -9.20 23.89
C ASN A 2 -17.91 -8.33 23.56
N GLU A 3 -17.78 -7.03 23.67
CA GLU A 3 -18.78 -6.11 23.13
C GLU A 3 -18.75 -6.25 21.61
N GLN A 4 -19.83 -6.75 21.05
CA GLN A 4 -20.05 -6.79 19.61
C GLN A 4 -20.37 -5.36 19.17
N LEU A 5 -19.44 -4.74 18.41
CA LEU A 5 -19.64 -3.39 17.84
C LEU A 5 -20.91 -3.37 16.98
N THR A 6 -21.70 -2.32 17.13
CA THR A 6 -22.83 -2.05 16.25
C THR A 6 -22.31 -1.62 14.87
N PHE A 7 -23.14 -1.75 13.84
CA PHE A 7 -22.81 -1.38 12.48
C PHE A 7 -22.43 0.11 12.33
N ALA A 8 -23.12 0.98 13.08
CA ALA A 8 -22.83 2.42 13.11
C ALA A 8 -21.45 2.70 13.75
N GLU A 9 -21.08 1.96 14.80
CA GLU A 9 -19.76 2.07 15.43
C GLU A 9 -18.64 1.57 14.53
N ALA A 10 -18.85 0.49 13.75
CA ALA A 10 -17.89 0.03 12.76
C ALA A 10 -17.68 1.05 11.62
N GLY A 11 -18.75 1.71 11.15
CA GLY A 11 -18.67 2.78 10.14
C GLY A 11 -17.95 4.03 10.66
N GLN A 12 -18.18 4.41 11.91
CA GLN A 12 -17.45 5.50 12.56
C GLN A 12 -15.96 5.18 12.72
N LEU A 13 -15.60 3.94 13.08
CA LEU A 13 -14.21 3.52 13.20
C LEU A 13 -13.45 3.60 11.87
N LEU A 14 -14.07 3.25 10.74
CA LEU A 14 -13.43 3.39 9.42
C LEU A 14 -13.21 4.86 9.04
N HIS A 15 -14.19 5.72 9.30
CA HIS A 15 -14.08 7.15 9.05
C HIS A 15 -12.97 7.80 9.89
N ASP A 16 -12.79 7.37 11.13
CA ASP A 16 -11.77 7.91 12.04
C ASP A 16 -10.40 7.27 11.88
N THR A 17 -10.30 6.16 11.12
CA THR A 17 -9.04 5.48 10.89
C THR A 17 -8.19 6.24 9.88
N THR A 18 -6.92 6.47 10.23
CA THR A 18 -5.90 6.91 9.27
C THR A 18 -5.34 5.69 8.55
N PHE A 19 -5.40 5.69 7.23
CA PHE A 19 -4.76 4.68 6.39
C PHE A 19 -3.51 5.27 5.75
N ILE A 20 -2.45 4.48 5.71
CA ILE A 20 -1.22 4.74 4.93
C ILE A 20 -1.19 3.69 3.83
N VAL A 21 -1.57 4.08 2.64
CA VAL A 21 -1.51 3.21 1.46
C VAL A 21 -0.11 3.30 0.90
N VAL A 22 0.60 2.18 0.87
CA VAL A 22 2.01 2.10 0.44
C VAL A 22 2.18 1.11 -0.70
N ASP A 23 3.07 1.46 -1.61
CA ASP A 23 3.57 0.59 -2.66
C ASP A 23 5.07 0.76 -2.81
N LEU A 24 5.78 -0.30 -3.18
CA LEU A 24 7.23 -0.33 -3.31
C LEU A 24 7.65 -0.85 -4.67
N GLU A 25 8.64 -0.19 -5.27
CA GLU A 25 9.43 -0.80 -6.34
C GLU A 25 10.75 -1.33 -5.78
N THR A 26 11.21 -2.45 -6.32
CA THR A 26 12.35 -3.19 -5.78
C THR A 26 13.24 -3.76 -6.88
N THR A 27 14.46 -4.18 -6.54
CA THR A 27 15.36 -4.87 -7.48
C THR A 27 14.98 -6.32 -7.75
N GLY A 28 13.97 -6.85 -7.03
CA GLY A 28 13.50 -8.23 -7.17
C GLY A 28 12.47 -8.61 -6.12
N GLY A 29 12.12 -9.89 -6.01
CA GLY A 29 11.01 -10.38 -5.18
C GLY A 29 11.37 -10.78 -3.75
N SER A 30 12.64 -10.76 -3.36
CA SER A 30 13.11 -11.29 -2.08
C SER A 30 13.50 -10.19 -1.11
N ALA A 31 12.71 -9.93 -0.08
CA ALA A 31 13.03 -8.93 0.94
C ALA A 31 14.39 -9.17 1.66
N LEU A 32 14.92 -10.40 1.63
CA LEU A 32 16.23 -10.72 2.21
C LEU A 32 17.38 -10.31 1.29
N ASN A 33 17.23 -10.50 -0.02
CA ASN A 33 18.31 -10.41 -1.02
C ASN A 33 18.19 -9.17 -1.90
N ASP A 34 16.99 -8.63 -2.07
CA ASP A 34 16.71 -7.50 -2.94
C ASP A 34 16.56 -6.20 -2.15
N SER A 35 16.59 -5.09 -2.85
CA SER A 35 16.55 -3.75 -2.27
C SER A 35 15.38 -2.94 -2.81
N ILE A 36 14.88 -1.98 -2.03
CA ILE A 36 13.87 -1.04 -2.46
C ILE A 36 14.52 0.00 -3.39
N THR A 37 13.87 0.32 -4.49
CA THR A 37 14.26 1.36 -5.47
C THR A 37 13.34 2.56 -5.48
N GLU A 38 12.07 2.41 -5.04
CA GLU A 38 11.13 3.50 -4.87
C GLU A 38 10.17 3.19 -3.72
N ILE A 39 9.77 4.22 -2.96
CA ILE A 39 8.65 4.17 -2.02
C ILE A 39 7.63 5.20 -2.47
N GLY A 40 6.38 4.77 -2.63
CA GLY A 40 5.21 5.61 -2.78
C GLY A 40 4.22 5.37 -1.66
N ALA A 41 3.70 6.43 -1.03
CA ALA A 41 2.66 6.27 -0.04
C ALA A 41 1.69 7.44 -0.04
N VAL A 42 0.42 7.15 0.24
CA VAL A 42 -0.65 8.12 0.37
C VAL A 42 -1.28 7.97 1.74
N LYS A 43 -1.34 9.05 2.50
CA LYS A 43 -2.04 9.12 3.80
C LYS A 43 -3.44 9.62 3.58
N ILE A 44 -4.43 8.84 4.00
CA ILE A 44 -5.84 9.21 3.90
C ILE A 44 -6.56 9.05 5.24
N ARG A 45 -7.58 9.86 5.45
CA ARG A 45 -8.53 9.73 6.56
C ARG A 45 -9.87 10.32 6.14
N ALA A 46 -10.97 9.70 6.50
CA ALA A 46 -12.32 10.15 6.16
C ALA A 46 -12.55 10.38 4.65
N GLY A 47 -11.85 9.63 3.79
CA GLY A 47 -11.90 9.81 2.35
C GLY A 47 -11.03 10.95 1.78
N GLU A 48 -10.35 11.72 2.63
CA GLU A 48 -9.48 12.82 2.21
C GLU A 48 -8.01 12.43 2.21
N VAL A 49 -7.27 12.92 1.22
CA VAL A 49 -5.80 12.78 1.15
C VAL A 49 -5.16 13.82 2.07
N LEU A 50 -4.47 13.36 3.11
CA LEU A 50 -3.77 14.20 4.09
C LEU A 50 -2.31 14.48 3.70
N GLY A 51 -1.75 13.69 2.80
CA GLY A 51 -0.37 13.87 2.31
C GLY A 51 0.10 12.68 1.49
N GLU A 52 1.19 12.90 0.78
CA GLU A 52 1.86 11.90 -0.05
C GLU A 52 3.35 11.85 0.28
N PHE A 53 3.92 10.67 0.15
CA PHE A 53 5.35 10.42 0.27
C PHE A 53 5.81 9.72 -0.99
N SER A 54 6.84 10.25 -1.66
CA SER A 54 7.40 9.64 -2.85
C SER A 54 8.89 9.92 -2.94
N THR A 55 9.67 8.86 -3.11
CA THR A 55 11.10 9.01 -3.31
C THR A 55 11.70 7.80 -4.03
N LEU A 56 12.61 8.06 -4.96
CA LEU A 56 13.55 7.07 -5.47
C LEU A 56 14.60 6.78 -4.41
N ILE A 57 15.13 5.57 -4.44
CA ILE A 57 16.13 5.09 -3.48
C ILE A 57 17.24 4.41 -4.24
N ASN A 58 18.48 4.77 -3.91
CA ASN A 58 19.65 4.10 -4.44
C ASN A 58 19.80 2.71 -3.77
N PRO A 59 19.61 1.60 -4.51
CA PRO A 59 19.66 0.27 -3.94
C PRO A 59 21.08 -0.19 -3.57
N GLY A 60 22.11 0.49 -4.09
CA GLY A 60 23.51 0.15 -3.86
C GLY A 60 24.07 -0.97 -4.73
N SER A 61 23.25 -1.46 -5.63
CA SER A 61 23.60 -2.49 -6.62
C SER A 61 22.90 -2.19 -7.94
N PRO A 62 23.40 -2.69 -9.08
CA PRO A 62 22.71 -2.52 -10.35
C PRO A 62 21.28 -3.08 -10.31
N ILE A 63 20.36 -2.37 -10.96
CA ILE A 63 18.97 -2.82 -11.13
C ILE A 63 18.94 -3.86 -12.25
N PRO A 64 18.38 -5.07 -12.01
CA PRO A 64 18.28 -6.08 -13.06
C PRO A 64 17.51 -5.56 -14.28
N PRO A 65 17.96 -5.83 -15.51
CA PRO A 65 17.36 -5.28 -16.73
C PRO A 65 15.84 -5.54 -16.84
N PHE A 66 15.37 -6.71 -16.39
CA PHE A 66 13.97 -7.04 -16.44
C PHE A 66 13.12 -6.18 -15.46
N ILE A 67 13.71 -5.76 -14.32
CA ILE A 67 13.07 -4.83 -13.39
C ILE A 67 12.99 -3.44 -14.02
N THR A 68 14.07 -2.97 -14.65
CA THR A 68 14.06 -1.70 -15.40
C THR A 68 12.99 -1.69 -16.50
N VAL A 69 12.81 -2.80 -17.21
CA VAL A 69 11.73 -2.92 -18.23
C VAL A 69 10.35 -2.87 -17.58
N LEU A 70 10.18 -3.46 -16.40
CA LEU A 70 8.91 -3.52 -15.69
C LEU A 70 8.52 -2.17 -15.08
N THR A 71 9.44 -1.53 -14.36
CA THR A 71 9.18 -0.33 -13.53
C THR A 71 9.52 0.98 -14.23
N GLY A 72 10.33 0.92 -15.30
CA GLY A 72 10.92 2.09 -15.93
C GLY A 72 12.06 2.73 -15.11
N ILE A 73 12.37 2.21 -13.90
CA ILE A 73 13.44 2.75 -13.05
C ILE A 73 14.78 2.24 -13.56
N THR A 74 15.68 3.17 -13.87
CA THR A 74 17.04 2.88 -14.35
C THR A 74 18.10 3.17 -13.29
N ASP A 75 19.29 2.58 -13.43
CA ASP A 75 20.44 2.90 -12.56
C ASP A 75 20.75 4.40 -12.57
N ALA A 76 20.63 5.08 -13.72
CA ALA A 76 20.86 6.51 -13.82
C ALA A 76 19.88 7.34 -12.99
N MET A 77 18.65 6.88 -12.80
CA MET A 77 17.64 7.58 -12.00
C MET A 77 17.91 7.48 -10.51
N VAL A 78 18.52 6.38 -10.06
CA VAL A 78 18.70 6.10 -8.63
C VAL A 78 20.12 6.37 -8.12
N ILE A 79 21.11 6.62 -9.01
CA ILE A 79 22.51 6.76 -8.61
C ILE A 79 22.74 7.93 -7.62
N GLU A 80 22.05 9.04 -7.81
CA GLU A 80 22.09 10.21 -6.94
C GLU A 80 20.95 10.25 -5.90
N ALA A 81 20.09 9.23 -5.89
CA ALA A 81 19.01 9.13 -4.92
C ALA A 81 19.56 8.79 -3.52
N PRO A 82 18.86 9.18 -2.44
CA PRO A 82 19.26 8.83 -1.09
C PRO A 82 19.27 7.31 -0.87
N ARG A 83 20.04 6.85 0.10
CA ARG A 83 20.01 5.46 0.54
C ARG A 83 18.81 5.20 1.42
N ILE A 84 18.38 3.94 1.50
CA ILE A 84 17.24 3.55 2.36
C ILE A 84 17.43 3.96 3.83
N ALA A 85 18.67 3.99 4.33
CA ALA A 85 18.96 4.42 5.69
C ALA A 85 18.64 5.89 5.95
N GLU A 86 18.65 6.73 4.92
CA GLU A 86 18.30 8.16 4.99
C GLU A 86 16.79 8.35 4.83
N VAL A 87 16.17 7.53 3.99
CA VAL A 87 14.73 7.63 3.64
C VAL A 87 13.84 7.03 4.73
N PHE A 88 14.24 5.89 5.31
CA PHE A 88 13.39 5.11 6.18
C PHE A 88 12.90 5.85 7.43
N PRO A 89 13.74 6.67 8.13
CA PRO A 89 13.26 7.51 9.23
C PRO A 89 12.17 8.50 8.80
N ALA A 90 12.33 9.15 7.66
CA ALA A 90 11.36 10.10 7.13
C ALA A 90 10.04 9.40 6.73
N PHE A 91 10.12 8.18 6.19
CA PHE A 91 8.95 7.35 5.92
C PHE A 91 8.21 6.97 7.22
N LEU A 92 8.92 6.57 8.28
CA LEU A 92 8.31 6.29 9.58
C LEU A 92 7.67 7.52 10.21
N GLU A 93 8.30 8.69 10.09
CA GLU A 93 7.73 9.98 10.52
C GLU A 93 6.46 10.30 9.74
N PHE A 94 6.47 10.12 8.41
CA PHE A 94 5.28 10.25 7.59
C PHE A 94 4.17 9.31 8.05
N CYS A 95 4.46 8.06 8.36
CA CYS A 95 3.46 7.11 8.87
C CYS A 95 2.87 7.55 10.22
N ASN A 96 3.63 8.25 11.05
CA ASN A 96 3.24 8.64 12.41
C ASN A 96 2.68 7.46 13.23
N PRO A 97 3.54 6.49 13.63
CA PRO A 97 3.09 5.23 14.27
C PRO A 97 2.32 5.46 15.58
N ASP A 98 2.58 6.55 16.29
CA ASP A 98 1.91 6.87 17.55
C ASP A 98 0.40 7.14 17.36
N SER A 99 -0.02 7.56 16.16
CA SER A 99 -1.43 7.68 15.79
C SER A 99 -2.11 6.35 15.47
N LYS A 100 -1.36 5.23 15.52
CA LYS A 100 -1.81 3.87 15.22
C LYS A 100 -2.54 3.74 13.86
N PRO A 101 -1.93 4.22 12.78
CA PRO A 101 -2.54 4.09 11.46
C PRO A 101 -2.58 2.62 11.00
N THR A 102 -3.45 2.34 10.04
CA THR A 102 -3.45 1.06 9.34
C THR A 102 -2.63 1.19 8.07
N LEU A 103 -1.59 0.37 7.90
CA LEU A 103 -0.88 0.22 6.64
C LEU A 103 -1.74 -0.57 5.65
N VAL A 104 -1.82 -0.08 4.43
CA VAL A 104 -2.57 -0.72 3.34
C VAL A 104 -1.64 -0.93 2.16
N ALA A 105 -1.68 -2.10 1.54
CA ALA A 105 -1.00 -2.36 0.28
C ALA A 105 -1.78 -3.38 -0.55
N HIS A 106 -1.49 -3.42 -1.85
CA HIS A 106 -2.06 -4.43 -2.74
C HIS A 106 -1.13 -5.65 -2.81
N ASN A 107 -1.49 -6.75 -2.16
CA ASN A 107 -0.61 -7.88 -1.82
C ASN A 107 0.40 -7.52 -0.70
N ALA A 108 -0.12 -6.97 0.38
CA ALA A 108 0.62 -6.39 1.50
C ALA A 108 1.79 -7.24 2.07
N PRO A 109 1.78 -8.60 2.06
CA PRO A 109 2.93 -9.37 2.51
C PRO A 109 4.24 -9.02 1.80
N PHE A 110 4.19 -8.57 0.54
CA PHE A 110 5.35 -8.13 -0.22
C PHE A 110 5.94 -6.85 0.37
N ASP A 111 5.19 -5.75 0.35
CA ASP A 111 5.65 -4.43 0.80
C ASP A 111 6.02 -4.41 2.27
N ILE A 112 5.16 -4.97 3.10
CA ILE A 112 5.40 -5.06 4.56
C ILE A 112 6.61 -5.94 4.86
N GLY A 113 6.85 -6.98 4.07
CA GLY A 113 8.04 -7.83 4.18
C GLY A 113 9.33 -7.04 3.96
N PHE A 114 9.40 -6.23 2.89
CA PHE A 114 10.54 -5.36 2.61
C PHE A 114 10.75 -4.30 3.71
N LEU A 115 9.69 -3.60 4.12
CA LEU A 115 9.77 -2.56 5.15
C LEU A 115 10.24 -3.12 6.50
N LYS A 116 9.74 -4.30 6.91
CA LYS A 116 10.19 -5.00 8.12
C LYS A 116 11.67 -5.40 8.03
N GLN A 117 12.09 -5.90 6.86
CA GLN A 117 13.50 -6.26 6.64
C GLN A 117 14.42 -5.05 6.69
N VAL A 118 13.99 -3.91 6.16
CA VAL A 118 14.71 -2.63 6.28
C VAL A 118 14.81 -2.21 7.74
N ALA A 119 13.71 -2.22 8.48
CA ALA A 119 13.71 -1.90 9.90
C ALA A 119 14.72 -2.77 10.67
N GLN A 120 14.72 -4.08 10.43
CA GLN A 120 15.66 -5.01 11.06
C GLN A 120 17.13 -4.70 10.68
N LYS A 121 17.43 -4.47 9.41
CA LYS A 121 18.78 -4.15 8.91
C LYS A 121 19.31 -2.84 9.50
N LEU A 122 18.43 -1.88 9.74
CA LEU A 122 18.77 -0.55 10.29
C LEU A 122 18.65 -0.47 11.83
N ASN A 123 18.33 -1.59 12.49
CA ASN A 123 18.11 -1.68 13.94
C ASN A 123 16.97 -0.78 14.46
N TYR A 124 15.94 -0.54 13.65
CA TYR A 124 14.69 0.07 14.08
C TYR A 124 13.74 -0.98 14.64
N VAL A 125 13.02 -0.63 15.70
CA VAL A 125 11.87 -1.41 16.15
C VAL A 125 10.74 -1.17 15.17
N TRP A 126 10.26 -2.24 14.50
CA TRP A 126 9.10 -2.11 13.63
C TRP A 126 7.85 -1.78 14.45
N PRO A 127 7.15 -0.67 14.14
CA PRO A 127 5.94 -0.32 14.88
C PRO A 127 4.85 -1.38 14.71
N ASN A 128 3.97 -1.51 15.72
CA ASN A 128 2.87 -2.47 15.67
C ASN A 128 1.70 -1.91 14.82
N PHE A 129 1.94 -1.76 13.52
CA PHE A 129 0.90 -1.35 12.59
C PHE A 129 -0.16 -2.44 12.40
N SER A 130 -1.43 -2.06 12.35
CA SER A 130 -2.45 -2.86 11.68
C SER A 130 -2.16 -2.90 10.19
N VAL A 131 -2.45 -4.03 9.53
CA VAL A 131 -2.20 -4.18 8.09
C VAL A 131 -3.47 -4.66 7.39
N LEU A 132 -3.82 -3.99 6.30
CA LEU A 132 -4.92 -4.36 5.41
C LEU A 132 -4.36 -4.67 4.01
N ASP A 133 -4.69 -5.84 3.49
CA ASP A 133 -4.32 -6.28 2.14
C ASP A 133 -5.53 -6.15 1.21
N THR A 134 -5.49 -5.19 0.28
CA THR A 134 -6.60 -4.94 -0.66
C THR A 134 -6.81 -6.09 -1.63
N ALA A 135 -5.77 -6.83 -2.03
CA ALA A 135 -5.92 -8.01 -2.89
C ALA A 135 -6.64 -9.15 -2.15
N ARG A 136 -6.34 -9.33 -0.86
CA ARG A 136 -7.03 -10.32 -0.02
C ARG A 136 -8.48 -9.92 0.23
N LEU A 137 -8.72 -8.65 0.56
CA LEU A 137 -10.07 -8.10 0.77
C LEU A 137 -10.91 -8.23 -0.50
N ALA A 138 -10.36 -7.87 -1.66
CA ALA A 138 -11.04 -8.00 -2.95
C ALA A 138 -11.48 -9.44 -3.24
N ARG A 139 -10.64 -10.44 -2.95
CA ARG A 139 -11.00 -11.86 -3.15
C ARG A 139 -12.17 -12.32 -2.30
N THR A 140 -12.46 -11.65 -1.17
CA THR A 140 -13.61 -11.95 -0.32
C THR A 140 -14.90 -11.25 -0.75
N ILE A 141 -14.77 -10.09 -1.41
CA ILE A 141 -15.91 -9.20 -1.72
C ILE A 141 -16.35 -9.34 -3.19
N ILE A 142 -15.39 -9.56 -4.11
CA ILE A 142 -15.62 -9.59 -5.55
C ILE A 142 -15.49 -11.03 -6.05
N SER A 143 -16.53 -11.52 -6.72
CA SER A 143 -16.53 -12.86 -7.28
C SER A 143 -15.60 -12.95 -8.49
N LYS A 144 -15.18 -14.19 -8.82
CA LYS A 144 -14.36 -14.46 -10.01
C LYS A 144 -15.10 -14.22 -11.33
N ASP A 145 -16.42 -14.13 -11.28
CA ASP A 145 -17.25 -13.86 -12.47
C ASP A 145 -17.34 -12.36 -12.78
N GLU A 146 -17.02 -11.51 -11.81
CA GLU A 146 -17.06 -10.04 -11.94
C GLU A 146 -15.75 -9.47 -12.52
N VAL A 147 -14.63 -10.11 -12.24
CA VAL A 147 -13.29 -9.65 -12.68
C VAL A 147 -12.43 -10.81 -13.17
N ALA A 148 -11.61 -10.57 -14.18
CA ALA A 148 -10.70 -11.59 -14.71
C ALA A 148 -9.67 -12.07 -13.68
N ASN A 149 -9.24 -11.20 -12.78
CA ASN A 149 -8.33 -11.48 -11.68
C ASN A 149 -8.39 -10.33 -10.64
N HIS A 150 -7.72 -10.52 -9.51
CA HIS A 150 -7.65 -9.51 -8.44
C HIS A 150 -6.29 -8.77 -8.40
N LYS A 151 -5.67 -8.55 -9.56
CA LYS A 151 -4.47 -7.69 -9.68
C LYS A 151 -4.88 -6.22 -9.62
N LEU A 152 -3.97 -5.36 -9.18
CA LEU A 152 -4.22 -3.92 -9.00
C LEU A 152 -4.81 -3.29 -10.28
N GLY A 153 -4.19 -3.49 -11.44
CA GLY A 153 -4.68 -2.92 -12.70
C GLY A 153 -6.10 -3.36 -13.07
N THR A 154 -6.47 -4.62 -12.79
CA THR A 154 -7.83 -5.12 -13.03
C THR A 154 -8.85 -4.47 -12.09
N LEU A 155 -8.51 -4.37 -10.80
CA LEU A 155 -9.39 -3.77 -9.81
C LEU A 155 -9.49 -2.25 -9.98
N ALA A 156 -8.39 -1.58 -10.31
CA ALA A 156 -8.38 -0.15 -10.64
C ALA A 156 -9.34 0.14 -11.80
N ALA A 157 -9.27 -0.63 -12.89
CA ALA A 157 -10.21 -0.51 -14.01
C ALA A 157 -11.66 -0.81 -13.60
N TYR A 158 -11.87 -1.84 -12.77
CA TYR A 158 -13.21 -2.25 -12.31
C TYR A 158 -13.89 -1.18 -11.46
N PHE A 159 -13.14 -0.50 -10.59
CA PHE A 159 -13.66 0.58 -9.73
C PHE A 159 -13.57 1.97 -10.38
N GLY A 160 -13.02 2.08 -11.59
CA GLY A 160 -12.86 3.37 -12.27
C GLY A 160 -11.85 4.29 -11.59
N ALA A 161 -10.73 3.72 -11.13
CA ALA A 161 -9.67 4.47 -10.48
C ALA A 161 -9.20 5.65 -11.37
N THR A 162 -8.92 6.77 -10.73
CA THR A 162 -8.45 8.00 -11.39
C THR A 162 -7.01 7.88 -11.88
N THR A 163 -6.21 7.06 -11.19
CA THR A 163 -4.82 6.77 -11.55
C THR A 163 -4.71 5.36 -12.12
N THR A 164 -4.06 5.23 -13.28
CA THR A 164 -3.77 3.93 -13.86
C THR A 164 -2.46 3.39 -13.29
N PRO A 165 -2.45 2.19 -12.70
CA PRO A 165 -1.21 1.56 -12.23
C PRO A 165 -0.21 1.38 -13.38
N ASN A 166 1.06 1.72 -13.13
CA ASN A 166 2.10 1.76 -14.15
C ASN A 166 3.47 1.32 -13.64
N HIS A 167 3.52 0.65 -12.48
CA HIS A 167 4.76 0.27 -11.79
C HIS A 167 5.62 1.48 -11.39
N ARG A 168 4.97 2.53 -10.92
CA ARG A 168 5.57 3.63 -10.18
C ARG A 168 4.88 3.70 -8.83
N ALA A 169 5.67 3.61 -7.78
CA ALA A 169 5.16 3.36 -6.43
C ALA A 169 4.08 4.35 -5.98
N LEU A 170 4.22 5.66 -6.27
CA LEU A 170 3.19 6.63 -5.88
C LEU A 170 1.89 6.47 -6.70
N ASP A 171 1.99 6.21 -8.00
CA ASP A 171 0.81 6.03 -8.84
C ASP A 171 0.07 4.74 -8.48
N ASP A 172 0.80 3.66 -8.16
CA ASP A 172 0.22 2.39 -7.72
C ASP A 172 -0.40 2.52 -6.30
N ALA A 173 0.21 3.32 -5.41
CA ALA A 173 -0.40 3.67 -4.13
C ALA A 173 -1.70 4.48 -4.29
N ARG A 174 -1.74 5.47 -5.21
CA ARG A 174 -2.96 6.24 -5.53
C ARG A 174 -4.06 5.35 -6.10
N ALA A 175 -3.72 4.48 -7.05
CA ALA A 175 -4.67 3.51 -7.59
C ALA A 175 -5.19 2.56 -6.50
N THR A 176 -4.34 2.17 -5.56
CA THR A 176 -4.72 1.34 -4.41
C THR A 176 -5.65 2.08 -3.45
N VAL A 177 -5.54 3.42 -3.30
CA VAL A 177 -6.52 4.25 -2.56
C VAL A 177 -7.91 4.14 -3.20
N ASP A 178 -8.00 4.32 -4.53
CA ASP A 178 -9.28 4.23 -5.23
C ASP A 178 -9.89 2.83 -5.12
N VAL A 179 -9.06 1.79 -5.24
CA VAL A 179 -9.49 0.39 -5.03
C VAL A 179 -9.99 0.17 -3.60
N LEU A 180 -9.30 0.70 -2.59
CA LEU A 180 -9.71 0.61 -1.18
C LEU A 180 -11.08 1.24 -0.95
N HIS A 181 -11.30 2.45 -1.48
CA HIS A 181 -12.59 3.14 -1.40
C HIS A 181 -13.70 2.33 -2.07
N GLY A 182 -13.48 1.83 -3.29
CA GLY A 182 -14.44 1.00 -4.00
C GLY A 182 -14.78 -0.30 -3.25
N LEU A 183 -13.79 -0.92 -2.59
CA LEU A 183 -14.01 -2.12 -1.75
C LEU A 183 -14.86 -1.78 -0.52
N PHE A 184 -14.62 -0.65 0.15
CA PHE A 184 -15.42 -0.23 1.30
C PHE A 184 -16.86 0.11 0.91
N GLU A 185 -17.08 0.82 -0.19
CA GLU A 185 -18.41 1.10 -0.73
C GLU A 185 -19.17 -0.19 -1.06
N ARG A 186 -18.48 -1.13 -1.72
CA ARG A 186 -19.05 -2.43 -2.06
C ARG A 186 -19.45 -3.21 -0.81
N LEU A 187 -18.61 -3.22 0.21
CA LEU A 187 -18.88 -3.88 1.48
C LEU A 187 -20.08 -3.25 2.19
N GLY A 188 -20.15 -1.91 2.27
CA GLY A 188 -21.27 -1.19 2.83
C GLY A 188 -22.60 -1.51 2.13
N ASN A 189 -22.58 -1.57 0.80
CA ASN A 189 -23.77 -1.93 0.00
C ASN A 189 -24.21 -3.38 0.20
N GLN A 190 -23.28 -4.34 0.37
CA GLN A 190 -23.61 -5.74 0.64
C GLN A 190 -24.29 -5.91 2.00
N ILE A 191 -23.78 -5.21 3.03
CA ILE A 191 -24.31 -5.28 4.40
C ILE A 191 -25.69 -4.59 4.45
N GLY A 192 -25.87 -3.45 3.76
CA GLY A 192 -27.16 -2.76 3.70
C GLY A 192 -28.28 -3.60 3.04
N ARG A 193 -27.94 -4.48 2.10
CA ARG A 193 -28.91 -5.39 1.43
C ARG A 193 -29.28 -6.63 2.27
N ALA A 194 -28.45 -7.00 3.23
CA ALA A 194 -28.73 -8.15 4.10
C ALA A 194 -29.77 -7.87 5.19
N HIS A 195 -30.25 -6.62 5.31
CA HIS A 195 -31.19 -6.17 6.31
C HIS A 195 -32.55 -5.69 5.73
N VAL A 196 -32.86 -6.01 4.46
CA VAL A 196 -34.17 -5.72 3.82
C VAL A 196 -34.96 -6.99 3.64
#